data_68a98a1b15312faf9bf25884bcb6edfb
#
_entry.id   68a98a1b15312faf9bf25884bcb6edfb
#
_cell.length_a   1.000
_cell.length_b   1.000
_cell.length_c   1.000
_cell.angle_alpha   90.00
_cell.angle_beta   90.00
_cell.angle_gamma   90.00
#
_symmetry.space_group_name_H-M   'P 1'
#
loop_
_entity.id
_entity.type
_entity.pdbx_description
1 polymer ?
#
loop_
_entity_poly.entity_id
_entity_poly.type
_entity_poly.pdbx_seq_one_letter_code
_entity_poly.pdbx_strand_id
1 'polypeptide(L)'
;MPEPHAPGAATPPIGRLTIVGLGLIGSSIARAARRYNLAGTIVALDRDEAVRARVTELGIADRVTGDPQEGATEADLVILCVPVGAIGAAAAELAPYLKPGAIVSDVGSVKGAVVAAIQPHLPAGVALVPGHPIAGTEFSGPDAGFATLFQGRWCILTPPEGTDPAAVARVRALWAGMGADVETMSAEHHDHVLAITSHLPHLIAYNIVGTAADLESATQSEVIKFSASGFRDFTRIAASDPTMWRDIFLNNREAVLEMLGRFNEDLSALAKAVRWGDGDALHAMFTRTRAIRRSIVAQGQETAAPDFGRPRPPEA
;
A
#
# COMPACT_ATOMS: atom_id res chain seq x y z
N MET A 1 -43.17 -17.00 21.43
CA MET A 1 -41.73 -16.90 21.15
C MET A 1 -41.40 -15.42 20.99
N PRO A 2 -40.56 -14.80 21.81
CA PRO A 2 -40.18 -13.41 21.61
C PRO A 2 -39.28 -13.31 20.37
N GLU A 3 -39.54 -12.32 19.54
CA GLU A 3 -38.70 -12.00 18.36
C GLU A 3 -37.27 -11.64 18.81
N PRO A 4 -36.23 -12.02 18.02
CA PRO A 4 -34.87 -11.61 18.34
C PRO A 4 -34.75 -10.11 18.18
N HIS A 5 -34.40 -9.41 19.24
CA HIS A 5 -33.99 -8.00 19.21
C HIS A 5 -32.86 -7.85 18.19
N ALA A 6 -33.10 -7.03 17.17
CA ALA A 6 -32.04 -6.54 16.31
C ALA A 6 -30.95 -5.89 17.18
N PRO A 7 -29.66 -6.26 17.06
CA PRO A 7 -28.61 -5.59 17.81
C PRO A 7 -28.65 -4.12 17.44
N GLY A 8 -28.82 -3.24 18.45
CA GLY A 8 -28.73 -1.81 18.28
C GLY A 8 -27.48 -1.48 17.50
N ALA A 9 -27.59 -0.69 16.43
CA ALA A 9 -26.46 -0.33 15.57
C ALA A 9 -25.37 0.31 16.46
N ALA A 10 -24.27 -0.40 16.66
CA ALA A 10 -23.14 0.11 17.40
C ALA A 10 -22.67 1.42 16.75
N THR A 11 -22.38 2.44 17.56
CA THR A 11 -21.85 3.72 17.06
C THR A 11 -20.58 3.43 16.27
N PRO A 12 -20.45 3.92 15.03
CA PRO A 12 -19.25 3.68 14.23
C PRO A 12 -18.01 4.25 14.93
N PRO A 13 -16.83 3.57 14.81
CA PRO A 13 -15.61 3.95 15.51
C PRO A 13 -15.07 5.34 15.10
N ILE A 14 -15.43 5.79 13.89
CA ILE A 14 -15.06 7.12 13.34
C ILE A 14 -16.36 7.91 13.08
N GLY A 15 -16.50 9.07 13.67
CA GLY A 15 -17.66 9.93 13.40
C GLY A 15 -17.62 10.47 11.97
N ARG A 16 -16.56 11.23 11.62
CA ARG A 16 -16.35 11.76 10.26
C ARG A 16 -14.98 11.31 9.73
N LEU A 17 -14.99 10.51 8.67
CA LEU A 17 -13.83 10.04 7.93
C LEU A 17 -13.68 10.84 6.64
N THR A 18 -12.55 11.51 6.47
CA THR A 18 -12.18 12.15 5.21
C THR A 18 -11.11 11.34 4.50
N ILE A 19 -11.35 11.04 3.24
CA ILE A 19 -10.43 10.31 2.37
C ILE A 19 -9.95 11.26 1.28
N VAL A 20 -8.63 11.48 1.20
CA VAL A 20 -7.99 12.42 0.27
C VAL A 20 -7.33 11.62 -0.86
N GLY A 21 -7.85 11.74 -2.06
CA GLY A 21 -7.44 10.90 -3.19
C GLY A 21 -8.28 9.64 -3.32
N LEU A 22 -9.13 9.59 -4.35
CA LEU A 22 -10.07 8.49 -4.58
C LEU A 22 -9.61 7.56 -5.72
N GLY A 23 -8.32 7.17 -5.67
CA GLY A 23 -7.78 6.08 -6.48
C GLY A 23 -8.24 4.69 -5.98
N LEU A 24 -7.55 3.63 -6.36
CA LEU A 24 -7.83 2.26 -5.91
C LEU A 24 -7.97 2.16 -4.37
N ILE A 25 -6.97 2.64 -3.63
CA ILE A 25 -6.92 2.49 -2.17
C ILE A 25 -8.01 3.36 -1.50
N GLY A 26 -8.08 4.65 -1.83
CA GLY A 26 -9.06 5.56 -1.23
C GLY A 26 -10.51 5.13 -1.48
N SER A 27 -10.82 4.69 -2.70
CA SER A 27 -12.15 4.17 -3.03
C SER A 27 -12.47 2.84 -2.35
N SER A 28 -11.45 1.99 -2.14
CA SER A 28 -11.61 0.74 -1.38
C SER A 28 -11.87 1.03 0.09
N ILE A 29 -11.18 2.02 0.71
CA ILE A 29 -11.44 2.47 2.08
C ILE A 29 -12.88 2.99 2.21
N ALA A 30 -13.32 3.85 1.28
CA ALA A 30 -14.69 4.38 1.29
C ALA A 30 -15.74 3.27 1.24
N ARG A 31 -15.58 2.31 0.31
CA ARG A 31 -16.47 1.16 0.16
C ARG A 31 -16.45 0.25 1.38
N ALA A 32 -15.27 -0.04 1.94
CA ALA A 32 -15.14 -0.87 3.14
C ALA A 32 -15.74 -0.19 4.38
N ALA A 33 -15.45 1.11 4.58
CA ALA A 33 -15.99 1.88 5.70
C ALA A 33 -17.53 1.92 5.66
N ARG A 34 -18.13 2.09 4.48
CA ARG A 34 -19.57 2.02 4.29
C ARG A 34 -20.13 0.62 4.55
N ARG A 35 -19.53 -0.40 3.94
CA ARG A 35 -20.00 -1.79 4.03
C ARG A 35 -19.99 -2.33 5.45
N TYR A 36 -18.98 -1.97 6.23
CA TYR A 36 -18.78 -2.48 7.59
C TYR A 36 -19.17 -1.49 8.66
N ASN A 37 -19.83 -0.38 8.30
CA ASN A 37 -20.31 0.68 9.23
C ASN A 37 -19.19 1.22 10.14
N LEU A 38 -18.03 1.57 9.56
CA LEU A 38 -16.86 2.02 10.31
C LEU A 38 -16.77 3.53 10.45
N ALA A 39 -17.57 4.29 9.70
CA ALA A 39 -17.64 5.74 9.77
C ALA A 39 -19.10 6.21 9.72
N GLY A 40 -19.42 7.23 10.52
CA GLY A 40 -20.75 7.86 10.52
C GLY A 40 -20.99 8.72 9.28
N THR A 41 -19.95 9.43 8.84
CA THR A 41 -19.95 10.22 7.60
C THR A 41 -18.63 9.99 6.86
N ILE A 42 -18.72 9.71 5.56
CA ILE A 42 -17.57 9.55 4.67
C ILE A 42 -17.52 10.76 3.74
N VAL A 43 -16.41 11.49 3.76
CA VAL A 43 -16.12 12.62 2.88
C VAL A 43 -15.02 12.22 1.92
N ALA A 44 -15.28 12.32 0.63
CA ALA A 44 -14.31 12.12 -0.43
C ALA A 44 -13.77 13.48 -0.88
N LEU A 45 -12.48 13.68 -0.74
CA LEU A 45 -11.79 14.87 -1.22
C LEU A 45 -10.85 14.50 -2.35
N ASP A 46 -11.07 15.05 -3.53
CA ASP A 46 -10.18 14.87 -4.67
C ASP A 46 -10.09 16.17 -5.50
N ARG A 47 -8.89 16.50 -5.95
CA ARG A 47 -8.68 17.69 -6.80
C ARG A 47 -9.20 17.53 -8.22
N ASP A 48 -9.26 16.28 -8.71
CA ASP A 48 -9.70 15.95 -10.05
C ASP A 48 -11.24 15.92 -10.13
N GLU A 49 -11.81 16.77 -10.98
CA GLU A 49 -13.26 16.89 -11.16
C GLU A 49 -13.88 15.60 -11.73
N ALA A 50 -13.18 14.92 -12.64
CA ALA A 50 -13.68 13.66 -13.22
C ALA A 50 -13.73 12.55 -12.17
N VAL A 51 -12.73 12.50 -11.27
CA VAL A 51 -12.73 11.57 -10.14
C VAL A 51 -13.90 11.88 -9.19
N ARG A 52 -14.12 13.16 -8.85
CA ARG A 52 -15.26 13.56 -7.99
C ARG A 52 -16.60 13.19 -8.60
N ALA A 53 -16.81 13.47 -9.89
CA ALA A 53 -18.02 13.09 -10.61
C ALA A 53 -18.25 11.57 -10.53
N ARG A 54 -17.19 10.78 -10.81
CA ARG A 54 -17.29 9.33 -10.77
C ARG A 54 -17.58 8.78 -9.37
N VAL A 55 -16.93 9.32 -8.34
CA VAL A 55 -17.18 8.95 -6.92
C VAL A 55 -18.64 9.23 -6.53
N THR A 56 -19.19 10.35 -7.01
CA THR A 56 -20.61 10.71 -6.80
C THR A 56 -21.54 9.70 -7.47
N GLU A 57 -21.29 9.34 -8.72
CA GLU A 57 -22.09 8.31 -9.44
C GLU A 57 -22.03 6.95 -8.73
N LEU A 58 -20.86 6.58 -8.22
CA LEU A 58 -20.66 5.32 -7.49
C LEU A 58 -21.30 5.30 -6.11
N GLY A 59 -21.70 6.45 -5.56
CA GLY A 59 -22.37 6.57 -4.27
C GLY A 59 -21.54 6.06 -3.08
N ILE A 60 -20.21 6.10 -3.16
CA ILE A 60 -19.30 5.51 -2.16
C ILE A 60 -18.95 6.46 -1.01
N ALA A 61 -19.30 7.73 -1.10
CA ALA A 61 -19.13 8.74 -0.06
C ALA A 61 -20.44 9.51 0.19
N ASP A 62 -20.61 10.10 1.37
CA ASP A 62 -21.78 10.91 1.71
C ASP A 62 -21.63 12.34 1.22
N ARG A 63 -20.38 12.81 1.10
CA ARG A 63 -20.00 14.09 0.51
C ARG A 63 -18.80 13.91 -0.39
N VAL A 64 -18.79 14.68 -1.49
CA VAL A 64 -17.67 14.69 -2.44
C VAL A 64 -17.32 16.16 -2.70
N THR A 65 -16.06 16.52 -2.47
CA THR A 65 -15.60 17.90 -2.61
C THR A 65 -14.21 18.00 -3.21
N GLY A 66 -13.89 19.16 -3.78
CA GLY A 66 -12.51 19.54 -4.15
C GLY A 66 -11.94 20.60 -3.20
N ASP A 67 -12.70 21.03 -2.20
CA ASP A 67 -12.30 22.08 -1.25
C ASP A 67 -11.65 21.45 0.01
N PRO A 68 -10.36 21.74 0.28
CA PRO A 68 -9.66 21.27 1.48
C PRO A 68 -10.34 21.69 2.78
N GLN A 69 -10.93 22.89 2.84
CA GLN A 69 -11.65 23.35 4.01
C GLN A 69 -12.87 22.47 4.30
N GLU A 70 -13.71 22.24 3.30
CA GLU A 70 -14.88 21.36 3.46
C GLU A 70 -14.47 19.94 3.82
N GLY A 71 -13.38 19.46 3.24
CA GLY A 71 -12.83 18.13 3.51
C GLY A 71 -12.34 17.95 4.94
N ALA A 72 -11.57 18.91 5.47
CA ALA A 72 -10.89 18.80 6.76
C ALA A 72 -11.75 19.23 7.95
N THR A 73 -12.66 20.21 7.77
CA THR A 73 -13.49 20.71 8.85
C THR A 73 -14.32 19.60 9.48
N GLU A 74 -14.29 19.50 10.82
CA GLU A 74 -14.98 18.47 11.61
C GLU A 74 -14.53 17.01 11.34
N ALA A 75 -13.46 16.77 10.58
CA ALA A 75 -12.93 15.43 10.42
C ALA A 75 -12.37 14.88 11.74
N ASP A 76 -12.73 13.64 12.08
CA ASP A 76 -12.13 12.90 13.19
C ASP A 76 -10.88 12.15 12.74
N LEU A 77 -10.91 11.70 11.48
CA LEU A 77 -9.79 11.02 10.83
C LEU A 77 -9.71 11.45 9.36
N VAL A 78 -8.53 11.87 8.96
CA VAL A 78 -8.18 12.14 7.56
C VAL A 78 -7.18 11.10 7.09
N ILE A 79 -7.45 10.43 5.97
CA ILE A 79 -6.52 9.47 5.37
C ILE A 79 -6.05 10.01 4.02
N LEU A 80 -4.73 10.23 3.90
CA LEU A 80 -4.10 10.69 2.67
C LEU A 80 -3.81 9.50 1.76
N CYS A 81 -4.58 9.37 0.69
CA CYS A 81 -4.49 8.30 -0.32
C CYS A 81 -3.93 8.82 -1.66
N VAL A 82 -3.13 9.86 -1.61
CA VAL A 82 -2.45 10.47 -2.76
C VAL A 82 -1.04 9.87 -2.94
N PRO A 83 -0.40 10.00 -4.12
CA PRO A 83 0.99 9.58 -4.32
C PRO A 83 1.93 10.17 -3.27
N VAL A 84 2.97 9.41 -2.89
CA VAL A 84 3.93 9.79 -1.83
C VAL A 84 4.48 11.20 -2.03
N GLY A 85 4.85 11.56 -3.26
CA GLY A 85 5.36 12.90 -3.58
C GLY A 85 4.35 14.05 -3.39
N ALA A 86 3.05 13.75 -3.25
CA ALA A 86 1.99 14.75 -3.05
C ALA A 86 1.50 14.85 -1.59
N ILE A 87 1.92 13.91 -0.72
CA ILE A 87 1.39 13.79 0.66
C ILE A 87 1.66 15.07 1.48
N GLY A 88 2.88 15.61 1.41
CA GLY A 88 3.24 16.82 2.15
C GLY A 88 2.41 18.05 1.76
N ALA A 89 2.20 18.26 0.46
CA ALA A 89 1.37 19.35 -0.03
C ALA A 89 -0.10 19.18 0.41
N ALA A 90 -0.64 17.96 0.31
CA ALA A 90 -2.00 17.67 0.77
C ALA A 90 -2.15 17.90 2.28
N ALA A 91 -1.18 17.50 3.09
CA ALA A 91 -1.18 17.76 4.52
C ALA A 91 -1.15 19.27 4.84
N ALA A 92 -0.30 20.03 4.13
CA ALA A 92 -0.19 21.49 4.30
C ALA A 92 -1.51 22.21 3.96
N GLU A 93 -2.19 21.80 2.89
CA GLU A 93 -3.48 22.38 2.48
C GLU A 93 -4.60 22.11 3.49
N LEU A 94 -4.59 20.94 4.14
CA LEU A 94 -5.64 20.53 5.11
C LEU A 94 -5.40 21.05 6.51
N ALA A 95 -4.13 21.21 6.91
CA ALA A 95 -3.71 21.51 8.26
C ALA A 95 -4.45 22.70 8.92
N PRO A 96 -4.68 23.85 8.23
CA PRO A 96 -5.37 25.01 8.83
C PRO A 96 -6.82 24.73 9.26
N TYR A 97 -7.44 23.68 8.74
CA TYR A 97 -8.84 23.36 8.96
C TYR A 97 -9.07 22.16 9.87
N LEU A 98 -7.98 21.50 10.32
CA LEU A 98 -8.06 20.35 11.23
C LEU A 98 -8.45 20.78 12.63
N LYS A 99 -9.43 20.14 13.22
CA LYS A 99 -9.82 20.40 14.61
C LYS A 99 -8.87 19.75 15.61
N PRO A 100 -8.73 20.27 16.83
CA PRO A 100 -8.05 19.57 17.91
C PRO A 100 -8.66 18.17 18.14
N GLY A 101 -7.80 17.16 18.34
CA GLY A 101 -8.22 15.77 18.50
C GLY A 101 -8.45 15.02 17.18
N ALA A 102 -8.31 15.68 16.01
CA ALA A 102 -8.29 15.00 14.74
C ALA A 102 -7.05 14.11 14.59
N ILE A 103 -7.18 13.08 13.77
CA ILE A 103 -6.08 12.16 13.42
C ILE A 103 -5.80 12.29 11.93
N VAL A 104 -4.53 12.41 11.57
CA VAL A 104 -4.08 12.29 10.18
C VAL A 104 -3.37 10.96 10.00
N SER A 105 -3.74 10.23 8.98
CA SER A 105 -3.13 8.97 8.55
C SER A 105 -2.83 9.02 7.05
N ASP A 106 -2.12 8.03 6.55
CA ASP A 106 -1.84 7.88 5.12
C ASP A 106 -1.84 6.40 4.71
N VAL A 107 -1.59 6.14 3.44
CA VAL A 107 -1.48 4.79 2.87
C VAL A 107 -0.20 4.61 2.02
N GLY A 108 0.75 5.50 2.17
CA GLY A 108 1.98 5.51 1.36
C GLY A 108 2.86 4.29 1.62
N SER A 109 3.59 3.88 0.58
CA SER A 109 4.46 2.70 0.63
C SER A 109 5.81 2.95 1.31
N VAL A 110 6.10 4.18 1.73
CA VAL A 110 7.28 4.59 2.51
C VAL A 110 6.82 5.38 3.71
N LYS A 111 7.50 5.27 4.85
CA LYS A 111 7.02 5.88 6.09
C LYS A 111 7.90 7.01 6.61
N GLY A 112 9.21 6.86 6.56
CA GLY A 112 10.13 7.90 7.05
C GLY A 112 9.92 9.24 6.33
N ALA A 113 9.91 9.22 4.99
CA ALA A 113 9.65 10.41 4.18
C ALA A 113 8.24 10.98 4.39
N VAL A 114 7.24 10.11 4.55
CA VAL A 114 5.84 10.52 4.79
C VAL A 114 5.71 11.23 6.13
N VAL A 115 6.29 10.68 7.21
CA VAL A 115 6.31 11.35 8.53
C VAL A 115 6.97 12.71 8.43
N ALA A 116 8.15 12.78 7.81
CA ALA A 116 8.89 14.03 7.63
C ALA A 116 8.11 15.09 6.80
N ALA A 117 7.30 14.62 5.84
CA ALA A 117 6.50 15.50 5.00
C ALA A 117 5.20 16.01 5.67
N ILE A 118 4.59 15.21 6.56
CA ILE A 118 3.31 15.58 7.20
C ILE A 118 3.53 16.36 8.49
N GLN A 119 4.41 15.85 9.38
CA GLN A 119 4.56 16.32 10.76
C GLN A 119 4.77 17.83 10.91
N PRO A 120 5.57 18.51 10.07
CA PRO A 120 5.79 19.97 10.20
C PRO A 120 4.54 20.82 9.98
N HIS A 121 3.51 20.29 9.33
CA HIS A 121 2.28 21.02 9.00
C HIS A 121 1.18 20.84 10.03
N LEU A 122 1.25 19.79 10.87
CA LEU A 122 0.15 19.47 11.78
C LEU A 122 0.07 20.48 12.94
N PRO A 123 -1.12 21.04 13.20
CA PRO A 123 -1.33 21.90 14.35
C PRO A 123 -1.27 21.12 15.65
N ALA A 124 -1.02 21.83 16.76
CA ALA A 124 -1.04 21.25 18.09
C ALA A 124 -2.38 20.56 18.38
N GLY A 125 -2.34 19.38 18.97
CA GLY A 125 -3.53 18.58 19.29
C GLY A 125 -4.04 17.70 18.16
N VAL A 126 -3.39 17.68 16.99
CA VAL A 126 -3.67 16.72 15.91
C VAL A 126 -2.64 15.59 15.97
N ALA A 127 -3.11 14.35 15.99
CA ALA A 127 -2.24 13.17 16.02
C ALA A 127 -1.86 12.71 14.61
N LEU A 128 -0.62 12.22 14.44
CA LEU A 128 -0.16 11.56 13.23
C LEU A 128 -0.05 10.05 13.48
N VAL A 129 -0.78 9.26 12.70
CA VAL A 129 -0.74 7.79 12.73
C VAL A 129 -0.56 7.27 11.29
N PRO A 130 0.66 7.25 10.76
CA PRO A 130 0.91 6.78 9.41
C PRO A 130 0.56 5.29 9.27
N GLY A 131 0.04 4.92 8.10
CA GLY A 131 -0.31 3.54 7.77
C GLY A 131 0.19 3.13 6.40
N HIS A 132 0.34 1.83 6.21
CA HIS A 132 0.63 1.22 4.91
C HIS A 132 -0.13 -0.10 4.77
N PRO A 133 -1.26 -0.13 4.07
CA PRO A 133 -1.92 -1.39 3.72
C PRO A 133 -1.10 -2.11 2.65
N ILE A 134 -0.67 -3.33 2.94
CA ILE A 134 0.05 -4.19 1.99
C ILE A 134 -0.96 -4.84 1.05
N ALA A 135 -1.63 -4.02 0.28
CA ALA A 135 -2.72 -4.40 -0.62
C ALA A 135 -2.73 -3.50 -1.85
N GLY A 136 -3.08 -4.07 -2.99
CA GLY A 136 -3.16 -3.33 -4.25
C GLY A 136 -3.36 -4.25 -5.43
N THR A 137 -3.69 -3.63 -6.56
CA THR A 137 -3.74 -4.26 -7.88
C THR A 137 -3.05 -3.34 -8.89
N GLU A 138 -2.89 -3.80 -10.11
CA GLU A 138 -2.37 -3.02 -11.23
C GLU A 138 -3.36 -1.96 -11.75
N PHE A 139 -4.63 -2.01 -11.31
CA PHE A 139 -5.67 -1.07 -11.73
C PHE A 139 -5.66 0.21 -10.89
N SER A 140 -6.13 1.30 -11.45
CA SER A 140 -6.20 2.62 -10.84
C SER A 140 -7.57 3.27 -10.98
N GLY A 141 -7.80 4.36 -10.24
CA GLY A 141 -9.06 5.12 -10.27
C GLY A 141 -10.15 4.57 -9.34
N PRO A 142 -11.29 5.28 -9.26
CA PRO A 142 -12.36 4.96 -8.31
C PRO A 142 -13.11 3.67 -8.64
N ASP A 143 -13.14 3.26 -9.92
CA ASP A 143 -13.77 2.02 -10.36
C ASP A 143 -12.99 0.77 -9.95
N ALA A 144 -11.67 0.90 -9.77
CA ALA A 144 -10.82 -0.21 -9.35
C ALA A 144 -10.99 -0.58 -7.87
N GLY A 145 -11.63 0.27 -7.07
CA GLY A 145 -11.83 0.05 -5.64
C GLY A 145 -12.88 -1.00 -5.32
N PHE A 146 -12.64 -1.81 -4.29
CA PHE A 146 -13.60 -2.80 -3.78
C PHE A 146 -13.48 -2.98 -2.25
N ALA A 147 -14.61 -3.28 -1.60
CA ALA A 147 -14.71 -3.27 -0.14
C ALA A 147 -13.88 -4.37 0.57
N THR A 148 -13.49 -5.41 -0.15
CA THR A 148 -12.76 -6.56 0.41
C THR A 148 -11.26 -6.52 0.14
N LEU A 149 -10.72 -5.41 -0.38
CA LEU A 149 -9.31 -5.27 -0.74
C LEU A 149 -8.36 -5.60 0.43
N PHE A 150 -8.76 -5.24 1.64
CA PHE A 150 -7.91 -5.33 2.84
C PHE A 150 -8.09 -6.63 3.63
N GLN A 151 -9.07 -7.48 3.29
CA GLN A 151 -9.33 -8.72 4.02
C GLN A 151 -8.16 -9.68 3.97
N GLY A 152 -7.67 -10.11 5.16
CA GLY A 152 -6.50 -10.98 5.28
C GLY A 152 -5.23 -10.36 4.72
N ARG A 153 -5.14 -9.03 4.68
CA ARG A 153 -3.94 -8.29 4.27
C ARG A 153 -3.37 -7.54 5.45
N TRP A 154 -2.06 -7.41 5.46
CA TRP A 154 -1.39 -6.62 6.49
C TRP A 154 -1.63 -5.12 6.29
N CYS A 155 -1.84 -4.42 7.39
CA CYS A 155 -1.71 -2.97 7.46
C CYS A 155 -0.69 -2.62 8.54
N ILE A 156 0.39 -1.96 8.15
CA ILE A 156 1.46 -1.58 9.06
C ILE A 156 1.25 -0.15 9.50
N LEU A 157 1.15 0.08 10.81
CA LEU A 157 1.09 1.41 11.41
C LEU A 157 2.47 1.80 11.93
N THR A 158 2.87 3.06 11.68
CA THR A 158 4.18 3.56 12.12
C THR A 158 4.04 4.89 12.89
N PRO A 159 3.33 4.90 14.03
CA PRO A 159 3.15 6.13 14.80
C PRO A 159 4.51 6.66 15.28
N PRO A 160 4.79 7.97 15.12
CA PRO A 160 5.94 8.60 15.74
C PRO A 160 5.94 8.41 17.26
N GLU A 161 7.14 8.51 17.85
CA GLU A 161 7.28 8.45 19.31
C GLU A 161 6.45 9.55 19.99
N GLY A 162 5.75 9.20 21.07
CA GLY A 162 4.88 10.12 21.79
C GLY A 162 3.48 10.30 21.18
N THR A 163 3.15 9.61 20.09
CA THR A 163 1.78 9.63 19.54
C THR A 163 0.79 9.07 20.57
N ASP A 164 -0.36 9.75 20.75
CA ASP A 164 -1.42 9.32 21.66
C ASP A 164 -1.86 7.87 21.36
N PRO A 165 -1.74 6.95 22.32
CA PRO A 165 -2.16 5.56 22.14
C PRO A 165 -3.64 5.42 21.76
N ALA A 166 -4.51 6.35 22.17
CA ALA A 166 -5.92 6.33 21.80
C ALA A 166 -6.11 6.62 20.30
N ALA A 167 -5.32 7.54 19.73
CA ALA A 167 -5.32 7.79 18.29
C ALA A 167 -4.87 6.56 17.51
N VAL A 168 -3.79 5.90 17.95
CA VAL A 168 -3.30 4.66 17.34
C VAL A 168 -4.36 3.56 17.39
N ALA A 169 -5.03 3.40 18.55
CA ALA A 169 -6.08 2.40 18.72
C ALA A 169 -7.27 2.64 17.79
N ARG A 170 -7.66 3.90 17.55
CA ARG A 170 -8.75 4.25 16.62
C ARG A 170 -8.41 3.90 15.18
N VAL A 171 -7.19 4.21 14.72
CA VAL A 171 -6.76 3.86 13.36
C VAL A 171 -6.62 2.34 13.20
N ARG A 172 -6.07 1.65 14.21
CA ARG A 172 -6.02 0.18 14.25
C ARG A 172 -7.41 -0.43 14.15
N ALA A 173 -8.40 0.09 14.91
CA ALA A 173 -9.76 -0.41 14.87
C ALA A 173 -10.42 -0.24 13.50
N LEU A 174 -10.15 0.87 12.81
CA LEU A 174 -10.63 1.09 11.45
C LEU A 174 -10.09 0.02 10.49
N TRP A 175 -8.77 -0.20 10.46
CA TRP A 175 -8.15 -1.19 9.58
C TRP A 175 -8.59 -2.62 9.91
N ALA A 176 -8.62 -2.98 11.18
CA ALA A 176 -9.12 -4.29 11.63
C ALA A 176 -10.59 -4.48 11.25
N GLY A 177 -11.42 -3.44 11.35
CA GLY A 177 -12.81 -3.45 10.91
C GLY A 177 -12.99 -3.65 9.40
N MET A 178 -12.00 -3.28 8.60
CA MET A 178 -11.94 -3.59 7.16
C MET A 178 -11.41 -5.01 6.87
N GLY A 179 -11.04 -5.77 7.91
CA GLY A 179 -10.53 -7.14 7.80
C GLY A 179 -9.02 -7.23 7.62
N ALA A 180 -8.28 -6.17 7.86
CA ALA A 180 -6.82 -6.19 7.81
C ALA A 180 -6.20 -6.74 9.10
N ASP A 181 -5.08 -7.44 8.97
CA ASP A 181 -4.19 -7.78 10.07
C ASP A 181 -3.28 -6.57 10.34
N VAL A 182 -3.34 -6.01 11.56
CA VAL A 182 -2.68 -4.73 11.86
C VAL A 182 -1.48 -4.92 12.76
N GLU A 183 -0.31 -4.57 12.24
CA GLU A 183 0.96 -4.53 12.95
C GLU A 183 1.42 -3.11 13.23
N THR A 184 2.33 -2.94 14.21
CA THR A 184 2.95 -1.64 14.51
C THR A 184 4.45 -1.78 14.63
N MET A 185 5.18 -0.90 13.95
CA MET A 185 6.64 -0.83 14.01
C MET A 185 7.11 0.62 13.81
N SER A 186 8.42 0.87 13.94
CA SER A 186 8.96 2.19 13.61
C SER A 186 8.97 2.43 12.10
N ALA A 187 8.91 3.69 11.67
CA ALA A 187 8.99 4.05 10.26
C ALA A 187 10.29 3.57 9.60
N GLU A 188 11.40 3.66 10.31
CA GLU A 188 12.70 3.18 9.86
C GLU A 188 12.70 1.66 9.63
N HIS A 189 12.19 0.88 10.59
CA HIS A 189 12.10 -0.58 10.44
C HIS A 189 11.19 -0.96 9.28
N HIS A 190 10.04 -0.30 9.14
CA HIS A 190 9.14 -0.47 8.01
C HIS A 190 9.88 -0.28 6.67
N ASP A 191 10.60 0.84 6.52
CA ASP A 191 11.26 1.20 5.27
C ASP A 191 12.37 0.22 4.90
N HIS A 192 13.12 -0.32 5.88
CA HIS A 192 14.08 -1.40 5.67
C HIS A 192 13.41 -2.73 5.26
N VAL A 193 12.33 -3.12 5.95
CA VAL A 193 11.59 -4.35 5.59
C VAL A 193 11.03 -4.26 4.17
N LEU A 194 10.41 -3.13 3.83
CA LEU A 194 9.83 -2.94 2.51
C LEU A 194 10.89 -2.77 1.42
N ALA A 195 12.07 -2.26 1.74
CA ALA A 195 13.18 -2.18 0.80
C ALA A 195 13.55 -3.57 0.25
N ILE A 196 13.61 -4.61 1.09
CA ILE A 196 13.95 -5.98 0.66
C ILE A 196 12.74 -6.77 0.17
N THR A 197 11.57 -6.61 0.78
CA THR A 197 10.41 -7.47 0.48
C THR A 197 9.55 -6.96 -0.68
N SER A 198 9.65 -5.68 -1.01
CA SER A 198 8.83 -5.03 -2.05
C SER A 198 9.66 -4.22 -3.05
N HIS A 199 10.46 -3.24 -2.56
CA HIS A 199 11.09 -2.26 -3.46
C HIS A 199 12.17 -2.90 -4.32
N LEU A 200 13.12 -3.64 -3.74
CA LEU A 200 14.16 -4.34 -4.49
C LEU A 200 13.60 -5.33 -5.53
N PRO A 201 12.62 -6.18 -5.21
CA PRO A 201 11.97 -7.03 -6.21
C PRO A 201 11.41 -6.27 -7.43
N HIS A 202 10.76 -5.11 -7.20
CA HIS A 202 10.26 -4.30 -8.32
C HIS A 202 11.40 -3.69 -9.14
N LEU A 203 12.45 -3.18 -8.49
CA LEU A 203 13.62 -2.65 -9.18
C LEU A 203 14.26 -3.71 -10.08
N ILE A 204 14.41 -4.94 -9.59
CA ILE A 204 14.96 -6.06 -10.35
C ILE A 204 14.02 -6.44 -11.50
N ALA A 205 12.71 -6.46 -11.26
CA ALA A 205 11.74 -6.79 -12.30
C ALA A 205 11.76 -5.77 -13.45
N TYR A 206 11.80 -4.46 -13.14
CA TYR A 206 11.98 -3.42 -14.18
C TYR A 206 13.30 -3.59 -14.92
N ASN A 207 14.39 -3.84 -14.18
CA ASN A 207 15.72 -3.98 -14.78
C ASN A 207 15.82 -5.19 -15.69
N ILE A 208 15.33 -6.37 -15.31
CA ILE A 208 15.43 -7.58 -16.13
C ILE A 208 14.60 -7.48 -17.41
N VAL A 209 13.46 -6.77 -17.38
CA VAL A 209 12.67 -6.47 -18.58
C VAL A 209 13.46 -5.57 -19.52
N GLY A 210 14.09 -4.50 -19.00
CA GLY A 210 14.97 -3.62 -19.78
C GLY A 210 16.15 -4.39 -20.39
N THR A 211 16.86 -5.21 -19.57
CA THR A 211 17.98 -6.03 -20.05
C THR A 211 17.54 -6.98 -21.15
N ALA A 212 16.37 -7.61 -21.01
CA ALA A 212 15.84 -8.50 -22.05
C ALA A 212 15.49 -7.76 -23.34
N ALA A 213 14.99 -6.53 -23.24
CA ALA A 213 14.69 -5.68 -24.39
C ALA A 213 15.95 -5.18 -25.11
N ASP A 214 16.99 -4.79 -24.36
CA ASP A 214 18.22 -4.20 -24.90
C ASP A 214 19.12 -5.23 -25.59
N LEU A 215 19.03 -6.51 -25.21
CA LEU A 215 19.78 -7.60 -25.88
C LEU A 215 19.34 -7.83 -27.33
N GLU A 216 18.51 -6.99 -27.90
CA GLU A 216 17.68 -7.36 -28.98
C GLU A 216 17.48 -6.35 -30.09
N SER A 217 18.29 -6.37 -31.05
CA SER A 217 17.82 -6.12 -32.42
C SER A 217 17.47 -7.41 -33.21
N ALA A 218 17.90 -8.59 -32.72
CA ALA A 218 17.73 -9.87 -33.40
C ALA A 218 16.73 -10.85 -32.72
N THR A 219 16.49 -10.73 -31.43
CA THR A 219 15.79 -11.71 -30.61
C THR A 219 14.46 -11.24 -29.97
N GLN A 220 14.02 -9.98 -30.16
CA GLN A 220 12.84 -9.38 -29.48
C GLN A 220 11.56 -10.19 -29.65
N SER A 221 11.29 -10.67 -30.81
CA SER A 221 10.15 -11.56 -31.04
C SER A 221 10.31 -12.91 -30.32
N GLU A 222 11.53 -13.34 -30.04
CA GLU A 222 11.83 -14.62 -29.40
C GLU A 222 11.78 -14.54 -27.88
N VAL A 223 12.28 -13.45 -27.25
CA VAL A 223 12.16 -13.26 -25.79
C VAL A 223 10.69 -13.19 -25.38
N ILE A 224 9.88 -12.40 -26.06
CA ILE A 224 8.43 -12.34 -25.82
C ILE A 224 7.78 -13.71 -26.12
N LYS A 225 8.12 -14.34 -27.24
CA LYS A 225 7.55 -15.60 -27.67
C LYS A 225 7.87 -16.76 -26.73
N PHE A 226 9.09 -16.80 -26.20
CA PHE A 226 9.56 -17.86 -25.32
C PHE A 226 9.49 -17.49 -23.83
N SER A 227 8.89 -16.36 -23.48
CA SER A 227 8.61 -15.98 -22.08
C SER A 227 7.70 -17.02 -21.42
N ALA A 228 8.31 -17.98 -20.74
CA ALA A 228 7.61 -18.98 -19.96
C ALA A 228 7.09 -18.36 -18.63
N SER A 229 6.34 -19.15 -17.87
CA SER A 229 5.71 -18.72 -16.62
C SER A 229 6.67 -18.01 -15.66
N GLY A 230 7.90 -18.51 -15.51
CA GLY A 230 8.88 -17.92 -14.58
C GLY A 230 9.23 -16.45 -14.90
N PHE A 231 9.50 -16.13 -16.16
CA PHE A 231 9.78 -14.74 -16.56
C PHE A 231 8.53 -13.87 -16.42
N ARG A 232 7.40 -14.34 -16.96
CA ARG A 232 6.12 -13.61 -16.93
C ARG A 232 5.64 -13.35 -15.50
N ASP A 233 5.70 -14.36 -14.64
CA ASP A 233 5.21 -14.24 -13.26
C ASP A 233 6.09 -13.29 -12.43
N PHE A 234 7.42 -13.39 -12.59
CA PHE A 234 8.37 -12.50 -11.92
C PHE A 234 8.28 -11.05 -12.42
N THR A 235 8.17 -10.85 -13.73
CA THR A 235 8.16 -9.52 -14.34
C THR A 235 6.77 -8.84 -14.34
N ARG A 236 5.71 -9.54 -13.93
CA ARG A 236 4.36 -8.98 -13.85
C ARG A 236 4.31 -7.68 -13.07
N ILE A 237 5.08 -7.58 -11.99
CA ILE A 237 5.15 -6.38 -11.14
C ILE A 237 5.80 -5.17 -11.84
N ALA A 238 6.55 -5.36 -12.91
CA ALA A 238 7.10 -4.29 -13.73
C ALA A 238 6.05 -3.57 -14.62
N ALA A 239 4.80 -4.05 -14.64
CA ALA A 239 3.68 -3.37 -15.29
C ALA A 239 3.01 -2.30 -14.40
N SER A 240 3.52 -2.08 -13.18
CA SER A 240 3.00 -1.10 -12.23
C SER A 240 3.29 0.34 -12.66
N ASP A 241 2.56 1.31 -12.09
CA ASP A 241 2.69 2.74 -12.42
C ASP A 241 4.13 3.27 -12.21
N PRO A 242 4.79 3.81 -13.23
CA PRO A 242 6.19 4.24 -13.13
C PRO A 242 6.37 5.48 -12.25
N THR A 243 5.37 6.37 -12.14
CA THR A 243 5.44 7.55 -11.28
C THR A 243 5.42 7.14 -9.82
N MET A 244 4.54 6.22 -9.46
CA MET A 244 4.47 5.68 -8.10
C MET A 244 5.80 5.04 -7.70
N TRP A 245 6.39 4.20 -8.54
CA TRP A 245 7.64 3.51 -8.23
C TRP A 245 8.85 4.44 -8.20
N ARG A 246 8.92 5.41 -9.11
CA ARG A 246 9.92 6.48 -9.02
C ARG A 246 9.88 7.16 -7.65
N ASP A 247 8.69 7.53 -7.20
CA ASP A 247 8.53 8.25 -5.94
C ASP A 247 8.87 7.36 -4.74
N ILE A 248 8.52 6.07 -4.77
CA ILE A 248 8.91 5.10 -3.74
C ILE A 248 10.44 4.99 -3.66
N PHE A 249 11.13 4.77 -4.78
CA PHE A 249 12.59 4.63 -4.77
C PHE A 249 13.32 5.89 -4.29
N LEU A 250 12.84 7.07 -4.69
CA LEU A 250 13.46 8.33 -4.28
C LEU A 250 13.21 8.65 -2.80
N ASN A 251 12.07 8.25 -2.26
CA ASN A 251 11.70 8.52 -0.88
C ASN A 251 12.14 7.42 0.12
N ASN A 252 12.58 6.24 -0.35
CA ASN A 252 13.23 5.20 0.45
C ASN A 252 14.65 4.91 -0.04
N ARG A 253 15.35 5.93 -0.54
CA ARG A 253 16.60 5.80 -1.28
C ARG A 253 17.70 5.07 -0.49
N GLU A 254 17.87 5.41 0.77
CA GLU A 254 18.98 4.87 1.58
C GLU A 254 18.80 3.37 1.84
N ALA A 255 17.63 2.95 2.30
CA ALA A 255 17.33 1.53 2.53
C ALA A 255 17.35 0.72 1.23
N VAL A 256 16.84 1.29 0.13
CA VAL A 256 16.88 0.62 -1.18
C VAL A 256 18.31 0.44 -1.66
N LEU A 257 19.17 1.46 -1.54
CA LEU A 257 20.58 1.37 -1.94
C LEU A 257 21.37 0.38 -1.08
N GLU A 258 21.11 0.32 0.23
CA GLU A 258 21.70 -0.68 1.11
C GLU A 258 21.32 -2.11 0.66
N MET A 259 20.03 -2.37 0.45
CA MET A 259 19.56 -3.69 0.02
C MET A 259 20.06 -4.05 -1.38
N LEU A 260 20.13 -3.08 -2.29
CA LEU A 260 20.70 -3.28 -3.62
C LEU A 260 22.21 -3.61 -3.56
N GLY A 261 22.95 -2.96 -2.67
CA GLY A 261 24.36 -3.27 -2.42
C GLY A 261 24.55 -4.73 -1.99
N ARG A 262 23.83 -5.18 -0.98
CA ARG A 262 23.84 -6.58 -0.50
C ARG A 262 23.44 -7.56 -1.59
N PHE A 263 22.39 -7.25 -2.35
CA PHE A 263 21.96 -8.08 -3.49
C PHE A 263 23.04 -8.21 -4.55
N ASN A 264 23.75 -7.12 -4.88
CA ASN A 264 24.83 -7.13 -5.85
C ASN A 264 26.04 -7.97 -5.39
N GLU A 265 26.36 -7.95 -4.08
CA GLU A 265 27.38 -8.81 -3.50
C GLU A 265 26.99 -10.30 -3.63
N ASP A 266 25.76 -10.65 -3.27
CA ASP A 266 25.23 -12.02 -3.39
C ASP A 266 25.20 -12.47 -4.87
N LEU A 267 24.76 -11.59 -5.77
CA LEU A 267 24.74 -11.88 -7.21
C LEU A 267 26.15 -12.07 -7.78
N SER A 268 27.13 -11.30 -7.31
CA SER A 268 28.52 -11.43 -7.68
C SER A 268 29.11 -12.77 -7.22
N ALA A 269 28.76 -13.23 -6.02
CA ALA A 269 29.15 -14.56 -5.53
C ALA A 269 28.54 -15.68 -6.37
N LEU A 270 27.26 -15.57 -6.74
CA LEU A 270 26.61 -16.51 -7.67
C LEU A 270 27.26 -16.49 -9.05
N ALA A 271 27.54 -15.32 -9.62
CA ALA A 271 28.19 -15.18 -10.90
C ALA A 271 29.59 -15.85 -10.89
N LYS A 272 30.32 -15.74 -9.76
CA LYS A 272 31.60 -16.44 -9.56
C LYS A 272 31.41 -17.96 -9.57
N ALA A 273 30.43 -18.48 -8.80
CA ALA A 273 30.16 -19.92 -8.76
C ALA A 273 29.79 -20.48 -10.14
N VAL A 274 28.95 -19.78 -10.89
CA VAL A 274 28.62 -20.15 -12.29
C VAL A 274 29.86 -20.16 -13.18
N ARG A 275 30.68 -19.10 -13.11
CA ARG A 275 31.89 -18.96 -13.94
C ARG A 275 32.89 -20.07 -13.70
N TRP A 276 33.07 -20.53 -12.49
CA TRP A 276 34.02 -21.56 -12.11
C TRP A 276 33.42 -22.98 -12.09
N GLY A 277 32.15 -23.14 -12.41
CA GLY A 277 31.44 -24.43 -12.38
C GLY A 277 31.30 -25.03 -11.00
N ASP A 278 31.22 -24.18 -9.95
CA ASP A 278 31.06 -24.62 -8.55
C ASP A 278 29.61 -25.06 -8.30
N GLY A 279 29.32 -26.29 -8.72
CA GLY A 279 27.98 -26.88 -8.57
C GLY A 279 27.57 -27.09 -7.11
N ASP A 280 28.52 -27.36 -6.22
CA ASP A 280 28.24 -27.61 -4.81
C ASP A 280 27.81 -26.32 -4.09
N ALA A 281 28.49 -25.20 -4.35
CA ALA A 281 28.10 -23.88 -3.83
C ALA A 281 26.69 -23.47 -4.31
N LEU A 282 26.41 -23.65 -5.60
CA LEU A 282 25.08 -23.37 -6.17
C LEU A 282 24.00 -24.27 -5.54
N HIS A 283 24.25 -25.57 -5.44
CA HIS A 283 23.31 -26.51 -4.83
C HIS A 283 23.00 -26.19 -3.35
N ALA A 284 24.04 -25.88 -2.58
CA ALA A 284 23.89 -25.53 -1.16
C ALA A 284 23.03 -24.25 -1.01
N MET A 285 23.31 -23.21 -1.79
CA MET A 285 22.55 -21.96 -1.74
C MET A 285 21.08 -22.17 -2.15
N PHE A 286 20.83 -22.88 -3.27
CA PHE A 286 19.47 -23.14 -3.73
C PHE A 286 18.68 -24.04 -2.76
N THR A 287 19.32 -24.99 -2.12
CA THR A 287 18.69 -25.84 -1.10
C THR A 287 18.25 -25.02 0.09
N ARG A 288 19.13 -24.13 0.60
CA ARG A 288 18.82 -23.22 1.71
C ARG A 288 17.66 -22.29 1.37
N THR A 289 17.72 -21.61 0.25
CA THR A 289 16.68 -20.63 -0.15
C THR A 289 15.35 -21.29 -0.46
N ARG A 290 15.36 -22.50 -1.05
CA ARG A 290 14.16 -23.30 -1.25
C ARG A 290 13.48 -23.67 0.08
N ALA A 291 14.26 -24.02 1.11
CA ALA A 291 13.70 -24.35 2.43
C ALA A 291 13.03 -23.12 3.05
N ILE A 292 13.66 -21.93 2.96
CA ILE A 292 13.09 -20.67 3.44
C ILE A 292 11.78 -20.37 2.68
N ARG A 293 11.79 -20.46 1.34
CA ARG A 293 10.59 -20.19 0.54
C ARG A 293 9.42 -21.11 0.91
N ARG A 294 9.70 -22.38 1.15
CA ARG A 294 8.68 -23.35 1.57
C ARG A 294 8.10 -23.02 2.95
N SER A 295 8.91 -22.52 3.90
CA SER A 295 8.41 -22.12 5.20
C SER A 295 7.49 -20.91 5.13
N ILE A 296 7.77 -19.95 4.22
CA ILE A 296 6.92 -18.79 3.97
C ILE A 296 5.53 -19.23 3.45
N VAL A 297 5.51 -20.16 2.49
CA VAL A 297 4.26 -20.72 1.95
C VAL A 297 3.47 -21.47 3.04
N ALA A 298 4.17 -22.27 3.87
CA ALA A 298 3.54 -23.02 4.97
C ALA A 298 2.91 -22.11 6.05
N GLN A 299 3.39 -20.88 6.19
CA GLN A 299 2.81 -19.85 7.08
C GLN A 299 1.56 -19.17 6.50
N GLY A 300 1.06 -19.60 5.35
CA GLY A 300 -0.20 -19.09 4.76
C GLY A 300 -0.06 -17.77 4.01
N GLN A 301 1.16 -17.30 3.73
CA GLN A 301 1.38 -16.08 2.95
C GLN A 301 1.16 -16.25 1.45
N GLU A 302 0.92 -17.47 1.00
CA GLU A 302 0.48 -17.79 -0.36
C GLU A 302 -0.67 -18.80 -0.33
N THR A 303 -1.69 -18.55 -1.14
CA THR A 303 -2.69 -19.58 -1.45
C THR A 303 -2.20 -20.37 -2.66
N ALA A 304 -2.56 -21.67 -2.73
CA ALA A 304 -2.28 -22.51 -3.90
C ALA A 304 -3.09 -22.07 -5.15
N ALA A 305 -3.90 -21.02 -5.05
CA ALA A 305 -4.68 -20.50 -6.16
C ALA A 305 -3.76 -19.81 -7.17
N PRO A 306 -3.93 -20.05 -8.49
CA PRO A 306 -3.07 -19.49 -9.55
C PRO A 306 -3.14 -17.96 -9.65
N ASP A 307 -4.07 -17.32 -8.96
CA ASP A 307 -4.27 -15.88 -8.86
C ASP A 307 -3.65 -15.27 -7.58
N PHE A 308 -2.82 -15.99 -6.87
CA PHE A 308 -2.20 -15.57 -5.60
C PHE A 308 -3.22 -15.16 -4.54
N GLY A 309 -4.41 -15.79 -4.53
CA GLY A 309 -5.48 -15.51 -3.57
C GLY A 309 -6.25 -14.23 -3.86
N ARG A 310 -6.14 -13.67 -5.04
CA ARG A 310 -6.95 -12.51 -5.46
C ARG A 310 -8.34 -12.96 -5.87
N PRO A 311 -9.41 -12.37 -5.31
CA PRO A 311 -10.74 -12.60 -5.86
C PRO A 311 -10.77 -12.10 -7.31
N ARG A 312 -11.19 -12.93 -8.25
CA ARG A 312 -11.48 -12.46 -9.61
C ARG A 312 -12.57 -11.40 -9.52
N PRO A 313 -12.45 -10.27 -10.27
CA PRO A 313 -13.60 -9.39 -10.44
C PRO A 313 -14.77 -10.24 -10.95
N PRO A 314 -16.00 -9.99 -10.48
CA PRO A 314 -17.16 -10.68 -11.04
C PRO A 314 -17.14 -10.48 -12.55
N GLU A 315 -17.29 -11.58 -13.28
CA GLU A 315 -17.47 -11.53 -14.74
C GLU A 315 -18.67 -10.62 -15.01
N ALA A 316 -18.48 -9.63 -15.89
CA ALA A 316 -19.45 -8.60 -16.23
C ALA A 316 -20.68 -9.19 -16.98
#